data_30d1f0b596fd9fc78c2ca8b33d1e1d60
#
_entry.id   30d1f0b596fd9fc78c2ca8b33d1e1d60
#
_cell.length_a   1.000
_cell.length_b   1.000
_cell.length_c   1.000
_cell.angle_alpha   90.00
_cell.angle_beta   90.00
_cell.angle_gamma   90.00
#
_symmetry.space_group_name_H-M   'P 1'
#
loop_
_entity.id
_entity.type
_entity.pdbx_description
1 polymer ?
#
loop_
_entity_poly.entity_id
_entity_poly.type
_entity_poly.pdbx_seq_one_letter_code
_entity_poly.pdbx_strand_id
1 'polypeptide(L)'
;VISASLSQADAESLYGTAADPFEVERVGLTREWIIQLPFDSDRYRLNQIDTAQWMVIAQSEDGIVHAVRSSDGNAPEVNGPLPGTLLWSAPLGLPKAPLHSAGIDRDLVTINRDMNTFGIDSRTGSIFWKRRLPSPPSAGSLPVGDWVYVPLWDKTVYRLPVNPYRRPSNSNSEKDTDSKTSSSSKLSLDPVRIKSHGFIEQQPSRFGEGVLWCTDYGRLTVIEPAEEGWERHEFFLHDNPNGPVAVRDKVIFAATEKGELTRFEDATRGLRLTWRFLLETSLHPNMPRPQIMLHNETLLVSLGEEGIAAHNASNGERLWKTSLQGTFLACIGSHLWCYDIMNRITAIRLIDGQEDAWLCPGPFTIPVTNRSSERIILASPRGLLASLRPRVIGSEQSALQPSTSSSKTSNDTKEETPAESPQPSTEKPEAIKVEKPTPQGKDEPFNFFGK
;
A
#
# COMPACT_ATOMS: atom_id res chain seq x y z
N VAL A 1 20.81 14.12 -23.20
CA VAL A 1 20.50 15.47 -22.66
C VAL A 1 20.32 15.27 -21.16
N ILE A 2 21.30 15.67 -20.38
CA ILE A 2 21.27 15.65 -18.92
C ILE A 2 20.42 16.86 -18.53
N SER A 3 19.11 16.68 -18.30
CA SER A 3 18.31 17.69 -17.62
C SER A 3 18.68 17.61 -16.13
N ALA A 4 19.37 18.64 -15.67
CA ALA A 4 19.64 18.81 -14.26
C ALA A 4 18.29 18.88 -13.52
N SER A 5 18.05 18.02 -12.53
CA SER A 5 16.97 18.20 -11.59
C SER A 5 17.19 19.54 -10.88
N LEU A 6 16.17 20.39 -10.86
CA LEU A 6 16.21 21.62 -10.09
C LEU A 6 16.54 21.31 -8.63
N SER A 7 17.40 22.10 -8.03
CA SER A 7 17.68 21.96 -6.61
C SER A 7 16.43 22.29 -5.79
N GLN A 8 16.38 21.84 -4.54
CA GLN A 8 15.26 22.15 -3.65
C GLN A 8 15.01 23.67 -3.54
N ALA A 9 16.05 24.49 -3.54
CA ALA A 9 15.97 25.94 -3.51
C ALA A 9 15.37 26.53 -4.79
N ASP A 10 15.69 25.95 -5.96
CA ASP A 10 15.12 26.39 -7.22
C ASP A 10 13.64 26.05 -7.34
N ALA A 11 13.24 24.87 -6.84
CA ALA A 11 11.84 24.44 -6.78
C ALA A 11 11.02 25.37 -5.85
N GLU A 12 11.56 25.76 -4.70
CA GLU A 12 10.93 26.69 -3.77
C GLU A 12 10.77 28.09 -4.37
N SER A 13 11.74 28.57 -5.14
CA SER A 13 11.70 29.85 -5.84
C SER A 13 10.62 29.92 -6.95
N LEU A 14 10.42 28.82 -7.66
CA LEU A 14 9.48 28.75 -8.78
C LEU A 14 8.01 28.63 -8.34
N TYR A 15 7.73 28.01 -7.21
CA TYR A 15 6.36 27.63 -6.80
C TYR A 15 5.87 28.34 -5.53
N GLY A 16 6.63 29.30 -5.01
CA GLY A 16 6.29 29.98 -3.76
C GLY A 16 6.30 29.02 -2.57
N THR A 17 5.50 29.29 -1.57
CA THR A 17 5.38 28.52 -0.32
C THR A 17 4.61 27.21 -0.51
N ALA A 18 5.00 26.38 -1.48
CA ALA A 18 4.39 25.06 -1.67
C ALA A 18 4.61 24.18 -0.43
N ALA A 19 3.53 23.87 0.30
CA ALA A 19 3.59 23.22 1.61
C ALA A 19 4.55 23.99 2.55
N ASP A 20 4.18 25.23 2.90
CA ASP A 20 4.97 26.10 3.77
C ASP A 20 5.43 25.32 5.00
N PRO A 21 6.75 25.22 5.24
CA PRO A 21 7.28 24.52 6.40
C PRO A 21 6.63 24.92 7.72
N PHE A 22 6.30 26.19 7.87
CA PHE A 22 5.68 26.73 9.07
C PHE A 22 4.24 26.22 9.27
N GLU A 23 3.43 26.17 8.18
CA GLU A 23 2.08 25.60 8.25
C GLU A 23 2.11 24.10 8.50
N VAL A 24 3.05 23.39 7.87
CA VAL A 24 3.25 21.95 8.02
C VAL A 24 3.66 21.61 9.46
N GLU A 25 4.57 22.40 10.05
CA GLU A 25 5.02 22.19 11.44
C GLU A 25 3.91 22.48 12.46
N ARG A 26 3.06 23.46 12.18
CA ARG A 26 1.90 23.80 13.03
C ARG A 26 0.94 22.62 13.21
N VAL A 27 0.81 21.77 12.20
CA VAL A 27 -0.06 20.58 12.26
C VAL A 27 0.70 19.28 12.67
N GLY A 28 1.91 19.43 13.21
CA GLY A 28 2.70 18.30 13.72
C GLY A 28 3.40 17.47 12.64
N LEU A 29 3.54 18.00 11.43
CA LEU A 29 4.26 17.37 10.34
C LEU A 29 5.57 18.12 10.05
N THR A 30 6.44 17.47 9.27
CA THR A 30 7.67 18.08 8.73
C THR A 30 7.78 17.72 7.26
N ARG A 31 8.13 18.69 6.42
CA ARG A 31 8.44 18.44 5.02
C ARG A 31 9.78 17.71 4.92
N GLU A 32 9.76 16.45 4.48
CA GLU A 32 10.94 15.62 4.36
C GLU A 32 11.74 15.95 3.11
N TRP A 33 11.05 16.09 1.98
CA TRP A 33 11.65 16.47 0.70
C TRP A 33 10.63 17.11 -0.24
N ILE A 34 11.14 17.80 -1.25
CA ILE A 34 10.40 18.34 -2.40
C ILE A 34 11.28 18.19 -3.64
N ILE A 35 10.69 17.80 -4.77
CA ILE A 35 11.38 17.62 -6.05
C ILE A 35 10.51 18.02 -7.22
N GLN A 36 11.13 18.65 -8.24
CA GLN A 36 10.53 18.87 -9.54
C GLN A 36 10.96 17.77 -10.51
N LEU A 37 9.99 17.04 -11.08
CA LEU A 37 10.28 16.00 -12.07
C LEU A 37 10.68 16.63 -13.43
N PRO A 38 11.65 16.01 -14.14
CA PRO A 38 12.18 16.51 -15.39
C PRO A 38 11.33 16.05 -16.59
N PHE A 39 10.24 16.76 -16.90
CA PHE A 39 9.45 16.57 -18.13
C PHE A 39 8.88 17.91 -18.61
N ASP A 40 8.37 17.96 -19.84
CA ASP A 40 7.77 19.17 -20.42
C ASP A 40 6.36 19.40 -19.79
N SER A 41 6.36 20.10 -18.66
CA SER A 41 5.13 20.40 -17.91
C SER A 41 4.20 21.41 -18.57
N ASP A 42 4.64 22.08 -19.66
CA ASP A 42 3.78 22.99 -20.43
C ASP A 42 2.86 22.21 -21.38
N ARG A 43 3.32 21.06 -21.87
CA ARG A 43 2.60 20.21 -22.83
C ARG A 43 1.93 19.00 -22.20
N TYR A 44 2.49 18.46 -21.15
CA TYR A 44 2.10 17.19 -20.56
C TYR A 44 1.78 17.37 -19.06
N ARG A 45 1.02 16.43 -18.52
CA ARG A 45 0.65 16.42 -17.11
C ARG A 45 1.09 15.14 -16.44
N LEU A 46 1.35 15.24 -15.16
CA LEU A 46 1.50 14.10 -14.26
C LEU A 46 0.09 13.62 -13.86
N ASN A 47 -0.23 12.35 -14.08
CA ASN A 47 -1.59 11.85 -13.86
C ASN A 47 -1.66 10.61 -13.00
N GLN A 48 -0.64 9.76 -13.00
CA GLN A 48 -0.63 8.53 -12.22
C GLN A 48 0.55 8.53 -11.27
N ILE A 49 0.27 8.26 -10.00
CA ILE A 49 1.29 8.17 -8.94
C ILE A 49 0.99 6.96 -8.09
N ASP A 50 1.99 6.10 -7.95
CA ASP A 50 1.93 4.88 -7.17
C ASP A 50 3.01 4.92 -6.10
N THR A 51 2.68 4.45 -4.90
CA THR A 51 3.58 4.51 -3.74
C THR A 51 3.95 3.12 -3.26
N ALA A 52 5.21 2.94 -2.90
CA ALA A 52 5.71 1.80 -2.14
C ALA A 52 6.46 2.31 -0.91
N GLN A 53 6.88 1.41 -0.02
CA GLN A 53 7.54 1.82 1.23
C GLN A 53 8.74 2.74 1.02
N TRP A 54 9.53 2.51 -0.02
CA TRP A 54 10.79 3.21 -0.25
C TRP A 54 10.85 4.04 -1.52
N MET A 55 9.82 3.97 -2.39
CA MET A 55 9.80 4.72 -3.66
C MET A 55 8.41 5.22 -4.03
N VAL A 56 8.40 6.26 -4.84
CA VAL A 56 7.24 6.80 -5.54
C VAL A 56 7.47 6.63 -7.03
N ILE A 57 6.53 6.04 -7.73
CA ILE A 57 6.51 5.96 -9.20
C ILE A 57 5.52 6.99 -9.71
N ALA A 58 5.99 7.89 -10.56
CA ALA A 58 5.20 8.95 -11.16
C ALA A 58 5.21 8.81 -12.69
N GLN A 59 4.03 8.76 -13.29
CA GLN A 59 3.86 8.57 -14.73
C GLN A 59 3.30 9.84 -15.36
N SER A 60 3.99 10.35 -16.34
CA SER A 60 3.60 11.55 -17.10
C SER A 60 3.01 11.19 -18.47
N GLU A 61 2.17 12.09 -18.98
CA GLU A 61 1.49 11.91 -20.28
C GLU A 61 2.43 11.84 -21.48
N ASP A 62 3.67 12.31 -21.36
CA ASP A 62 4.70 12.22 -22.41
C ASP A 62 5.23 10.80 -22.63
N GLY A 63 4.84 9.85 -21.78
CA GLY A 63 5.29 8.46 -21.86
C GLY A 63 6.49 8.14 -20.99
N ILE A 64 6.93 9.07 -20.15
CA ILE A 64 8.05 8.89 -19.25
C ILE A 64 7.54 8.45 -17.87
N VAL A 65 8.24 7.53 -17.27
CA VAL A 65 8.03 7.09 -15.89
C VAL A 65 9.23 7.52 -15.06
N HIS A 66 8.95 8.13 -13.93
CA HIS A 66 9.94 8.63 -12.99
C HIS A 66 9.85 7.85 -11.68
N ALA A 67 10.98 7.47 -11.12
CA ALA A 67 11.06 6.89 -9.79
C ALA A 67 11.80 7.84 -8.86
N VAL A 68 11.18 8.14 -7.72
CA VAL A 68 11.74 9.01 -6.67
C VAL A 68 11.89 8.19 -5.39
N ARG A 69 13.01 8.34 -4.69
CA ARG A 69 13.18 7.72 -3.37
C ARG A 69 12.26 8.38 -2.36
N SER A 70 11.39 7.60 -1.74
CA SER A 70 10.41 8.10 -0.78
C SER A 70 10.97 8.18 0.63
N SER A 71 11.72 7.15 1.08
CA SER A 71 12.20 7.05 2.45
C SER A 71 13.45 6.18 2.54
N ASP A 72 14.09 6.17 3.71
CA ASP A 72 15.22 5.27 4.02
C ASP A 72 14.78 3.86 4.44
N GLY A 73 13.48 3.66 4.77
CA GLY A 73 12.96 2.39 5.25
C GLY A 73 12.87 1.33 4.15
N ASN A 74 13.33 0.12 4.44
CA ASN A 74 13.26 -1.08 3.57
C ASN A 74 13.79 -0.90 2.14
N ALA A 75 14.61 0.12 1.89
CA ALA A 75 15.33 0.22 0.64
C ALA A 75 16.33 -0.93 0.56
N PRO A 76 16.54 -1.51 -0.64
CA PRO A 76 17.46 -2.61 -0.81
C PRO A 76 18.93 -2.25 -0.51
N GLU A 77 19.25 -0.97 -0.33
CA GLU A 77 20.60 -0.49 -0.07
C GLU A 77 20.65 0.36 1.21
N VAL A 78 21.51 -0.04 2.15
CA VAL A 78 21.72 0.67 3.43
C VAL A 78 22.35 2.05 3.23
N ASN A 79 23.12 2.26 2.14
CA ASN A 79 23.79 3.51 1.79
C ASN A 79 23.29 4.10 0.46
N GLY A 80 22.00 3.97 0.18
CA GLY A 80 21.42 4.47 -1.07
C GLY A 80 21.24 6.00 -1.08
N PRO A 81 20.74 6.57 -2.20
CA PRO A 81 20.47 7.99 -2.34
C PRO A 81 19.52 8.51 -1.25
N LEU A 82 19.61 9.79 -0.92
CA LEU A 82 18.72 10.41 0.10
C LEU A 82 17.25 10.42 -0.36
N PRO A 83 16.27 10.43 0.58
CA PRO A 83 14.87 10.66 0.25
C PRO A 83 14.68 11.93 -0.60
N GLY A 84 13.73 11.90 -1.54
CA GLY A 84 13.51 12.98 -2.51
C GLY A 84 14.46 12.97 -3.72
N THR A 85 15.40 12.02 -3.81
CA THR A 85 16.27 11.90 -5.00
C THR A 85 15.53 11.19 -6.13
N LEU A 86 15.64 11.74 -7.35
CA LEU A 86 15.23 11.05 -8.57
C LEU A 86 16.18 9.86 -8.81
N LEU A 87 15.63 8.66 -8.71
CA LEU A 87 16.40 7.43 -8.93
C LEU A 87 16.66 7.20 -10.41
N TRP A 88 15.59 7.27 -11.21
CA TRP A 88 15.68 7.09 -12.66
C TRP A 88 14.44 7.66 -13.38
N SER A 89 14.59 7.80 -14.70
CA SER A 89 13.50 8.13 -15.62
C SER A 89 13.59 7.23 -16.84
N ALA A 90 12.49 6.59 -17.22
CA ALA A 90 12.43 5.63 -18.32
C ALA A 90 11.32 5.98 -19.30
N PRO A 91 11.62 6.16 -20.60
CA PRO A 91 10.61 6.32 -21.63
C PRO A 91 9.99 4.96 -21.98
N LEU A 92 8.68 4.77 -21.73
CA LEU A 92 8.04 3.48 -21.89
C LEU A 92 7.02 3.40 -23.03
N GLY A 93 6.62 4.51 -23.61
CA GLY A 93 5.59 4.47 -24.63
C GLY A 93 5.33 5.81 -25.32
N LEU A 94 4.24 5.85 -26.08
CA LEU A 94 3.83 7.06 -26.78
C LEU A 94 3.15 8.05 -25.81
N PRO A 95 3.23 9.35 -26.11
CA PRO A 95 2.50 10.36 -25.36
C PRO A 95 0.98 10.09 -25.37
N LYS A 96 0.32 10.44 -24.25
CA LYS A 96 -1.13 10.32 -24.04
C LYS A 96 -1.71 8.90 -24.11
N ALA A 97 -0.87 7.87 -24.04
CA ALA A 97 -1.35 6.50 -23.88
C ALA A 97 -2.00 6.30 -22.50
N PRO A 98 -2.99 5.40 -22.37
CA PRO A 98 -3.61 5.11 -21.07
C PRO A 98 -2.58 4.76 -20.00
N LEU A 99 -2.76 5.31 -18.82
CA LEU A 99 -1.93 5.06 -17.65
C LEU A 99 -2.61 4.07 -16.72
N HIS A 100 -1.84 3.13 -16.21
CA HIS A 100 -2.27 2.14 -15.23
C HIS A 100 -1.32 2.16 -14.05
N SER A 101 -1.83 1.81 -12.87
CA SER A 101 -1.00 1.71 -11.67
C SER A 101 0.20 0.80 -11.88
N ALA A 102 1.34 1.22 -11.36
CA ALA A 102 2.55 0.41 -11.36
C ALA A 102 2.44 -0.73 -10.36
N GLY A 103 2.89 -1.91 -10.75
CA GLY A 103 3.14 -2.99 -9.81
C GLY A 103 4.56 -2.87 -9.27
N ILE A 104 4.73 -2.81 -7.96
CA ILE A 104 6.03 -2.61 -7.33
C ILE A 104 6.29 -3.80 -6.40
N ASP A 105 7.34 -4.54 -6.64
CA ASP A 105 7.92 -5.51 -5.73
C ASP A 105 9.40 -5.17 -5.54
N ARG A 106 10.10 -5.84 -4.64
CA ARG A 106 11.47 -5.52 -4.17
C ARG A 106 12.40 -4.95 -5.24
N ASP A 107 12.70 -5.75 -6.27
CA ASP A 107 13.67 -5.40 -7.31
C ASP A 107 13.01 -5.15 -8.67
N LEU A 108 11.67 -5.24 -8.75
CA LEU A 108 10.93 -5.17 -9.99
C LEU A 108 9.80 -4.14 -9.93
N VAL A 109 9.77 -3.26 -10.89
CA VAL A 109 8.62 -2.41 -11.21
C VAL A 109 8.00 -2.92 -12.50
N THR A 110 6.68 -3.15 -12.50
CA THR A 110 5.95 -3.55 -13.70
C THR A 110 4.97 -2.47 -14.11
N ILE A 111 4.98 -2.11 -15.38
CA ILE A 111 4.13 -1.03 -15.92
C ILE A 111 3.47 -1.51 -17.21
N ASN A 112 2.16 -1.34 -17.26
CA ASN A 112 1.37 -1.59 -18.44
C ASN A 112 1.25 -0.30 -19.25
N ARG A 113 1.60 -0.35 -20.53
CA ARG A 113 1.45 0.79 -21.44
C ARG A 113 1.11 0.31 -22.84
N ASP A 114 0.05 0.87 -23.43
CA ASP A 114 -0.50 0.38 -24.70
C ASP A 114 -0.79 -1.13 -24.64
N MET A 115 -0.29 -1.87 -25.61
CA MET A 115 -0.39 -3.34 -25.71
C MET A 115 0.83 -4.05 -25.09
N ASN A 116 1.58 -3.39 -24.21
CA ASN A 116 2.79 -3.96 -23.65
C ASN A 116 2.78 -3.89 -22.13
N THR A 117 3.45 -4.84 -21.52
CA THR A 117 3.90 -4.75 -20.13
C THR A 117 5.43 -4.74 -20.11
N PHE A 118 5.98 -3.94 -19.21
CA PHE A 118 7.41 -3.76 -19.03
C PHE A 118 7.79 -4.24 -17.64
N GLY A 119 8.90 -4.96 -17.55
CA GLY A 119 9.58 -5.25 -16.29
C GLY A 119 10.84 -4.41 -16.20
N ILE A 120 10.95 -3.63 -15.15
CA ILE A 120 11.96 -2.59 -14.96
C ILE A 120 12.69 -2.87 -13.65
N ASP A 121 14.01 -2.76 -13.66
CA ASP A 121 14.80 -2.79 -12.44
C ASP A 121 14.42 -1.59 -11.55
N SER A 122 14.00 -1.87 -10.33
CA SER A 122 13.50 -0.84 -9.42
C SER A 122 14.57 0.19 -9.02
N ARG A 123 15.85 -0.17 -9.07
CA ARG A 123 16.98 0.67 -8.65
C ARG A 123 17.53 1.52 -9.79
N THR A 124 17.64 0.93 -10.98
CA THR A 124 18.36 1.54 -12.11
C THR A 124 17.44 2.07 -13.20
N GLY A 125 16.17 1.66 -13.22
CA GLY A 125 15.24 1.98 -14.31
C GLY A 125 15.52 1.22 -15.60
N SER A 126 16.45 0.26 -15.59
CA SER A 126 16.77 -0.55 -16.76
C SER A 126 15.62 -1.50 -17.08
N ILE A 127 15.22 -1.54 -18.35
CA ILE A 127 14.16 -2.44 -18.80
C ILE A 127 14.74 -3.85 -18.89
N PHE A 128 14.36 -4.74 -17.98
CA PHE A 128 14.72 -6.15 -18.03
C PHE A 128 14.08 -6.87 -19.21
N TRP A 129 12.78 -6.56 -19.45
CA TRP A 129 12.00 -7.14 -20.52
C TRP A 129 10.80 -6.27 -20.90
N LYS A 130 10.37 -6.44 -22.15
CA LYS A 130 9.12 -5.91 -22.69
C LYS A 130 8.34 -7.07 -23.28
N ARG A 131 7.08 -7.19 -22.92
CA ARG A 131 6.16 -8.25 -23.42
C ARG A 131 4.94 -7.63 -24.07
N ARG A 132 4.64 -8.06 -25.28
CA ARG A 132 3.39 -7.71 -25.92
C ARG A 132 2.26 -8.54 -25.31
N LEU A 133 1.19 -7.86 -24.96
CA LEU A 133 -0.02 -8.47 -24.41
C LEU A 133 -0.94 -8.93 -25.55
N PRO A 134 -1.71 -10.01 -25.33
CA PRO A 134 -2.66 -10.51 -26.33
C PRO A 134 -3.93 -9.66 -26.46
N SER A 135 -4.23 -8.83 -25.45
CA SER A 135 -5.33 -7.87 -25.37
C SER A 135 -4.86 -6.64 -24.60
N PRO A 136 -5.46 -5.45 -24.76
CA PRO A 136 -5.11 -4.28 -23.95
C PRO A 136 -5.23 -4.57 -22.46
N PRO A 137 -4.35 -4.00 -21.61
CA PRO A 137 -4.51 -4.09 -20.16
C PRO A 137 -5.75 -3.32 -19.71
N SER A 138 -6.48 -3.84 -18.74
CA SER A 138 -7.64 -3.18 -18.13
C SER A 138 -7.31 -2.47 -16.82
N ALA A 139 -6.24 -2.88 -16.17
CA ALA A 139 -5.75 -2.30 -14.92
C ALA A 139 -4.23 -2.45 -14.79
N GLY A 140 -3.68 -1.97 -13.67
CA GLY A 140 -2.28 -2.16 -13.32
C GLY A 140 -1.90 -3.63 -13.17
N SER A 141 -0.65 -3.95 -13.47
CA SER A 141 -0.09 -5.28 -13.22
C SER A 141 0.39 -5.42 -11.80
N LEU A 142 0.47 -6.66 -11.29
CA LEU A 142 0.99 -6.97 -9.97
C LEU A 142 2.05 -8.08 -10.06
N PRO A 143 3.31 -7.81 -9.67
CA PRO A 143 4.31 -8.84 -9.46
C PRO A 143 4.12 -9.52 -8.10
N VAL A 144 4.08 -10.86 -8.09
CA VAL A 144 4.01 -11.68 -6.87
C VAL A 144 4.89 -12.91 -7.08
N GLY A 145 5.93 -13.04 -6.27
CA GLY A 145 6.89 -14.13 -6.40
C GLY A 145 7.54 -14.17 -7.78
N ASP A 146 7.49 -15.31 -8.44
CA ASP A 146 8.06 -15.51 -9.78
C ASP A 146 7.13 -15.08 -10.94
N TRP A 147 5.99 -14.46 -10.63
CA TRP A 147 4.96 -14.18 -11.61
C TRP A 147 4.49 -12.72 -11.60
N VAL A 148 4.09 -12.26 -12.78
CA VAL A 148 3.39 -10.97 -12.98
C VAL A 148 1.98 -11.25 -13.48
N TYR A 149 1.00 -10.68 -12.83
CA TYR A 149 -0.42 -10.82 -13.17
C TYR A 149 -0.90 -9.53 -13.83
N VAL A 150 -1.39 -9.63 -15.05
CA VAL A 150 -1.85 -8.50 -15.87
C VAL A 150 -3.32 -8.68 -16.21
N PRO A 151 -4.23 -7.89 -15.65
CA PRO A 151 -5.64 -7.89 -16.07
C PRO A 151 -5.78 -7.36 -17.49
N LEU A 152 -6.64 -8.02 -18.29
CA LEU A 152 -6.86 -7.68 -19.68
C LEU A 152 -8.34 -7.37 -19.98
N TRP A 153 -8.57 -6.57 -21.01
CA TRP A 153 -9.91 -6.22 -21.49
C TRP A 153 -10.75 -7.41 -21.98
N ASP A 154 -10.11 -8.50 -22.36
CA ASP A 154 -10.79 -9.74 -22.79
C ASP A 154 -11.31 -10.59 -21.60
N LYS A 155 -11.40 -10.01 -20.39
CA LYS A 155 -11.86 -10.67 -19.15
C LYS A 155 -10.97 -11.85 -18.75
N THR A 156 -9.67 -11.71 -18.98
CA THR A 156 -8.66 -12.66 -18.52
C THR A 156 -7.58 -11.94 -17.70
N VAL A 157 -6.92 -12.70 -16.83
CA VAL A 157 -5.66 -12.30 -16.20
C VAL A 157 -4.53 -13.05 -16.89
N TYR A 158 -3.59 -12.32 -17.44
CA TYR A 158 -2.42 -12.88 -18.10
C TYR A 158 -1.30 -13.01 -17.09
N ARG A 159 -0.94 -14.24 -16.79
CA ARG A 159 0.14 -14.59 -15.87
C ARG A 159 1.44 -14.76 -16.65
N LEU A 160 2.43 -13.95 -16.35
CA LEU A 160 3.74 -13.90 -17.01
C LEU A 160 4.83 -14.25 -16.02
N PRO A 161 5.91 -14.97 -16.41
CA PRO A 161 7.06 -15.13 -15.54
C PRO A 161 7.81 -13.80 -15.36
N VAL A 162 8.24 -13.51 -14.12
CA VAL A 162 9.04 -12.33 -13.77
C VAL A 162 10.35 -12.31 -14.58
N ASN A 163 11.01 -13.45 -14.63
CA ASN A 163 12.23 -13.61 -15.44
C ASN A 163 12.05 -14.71 -16.47
N PRO A 164 11.83 -14.36 -17.75
CA PRO A 164 11.65 -15.36 -18.80
C PRO A 164 12.92 -16.19 -19.09
N TYR A 165 14.08 -15.77 -18.60
CA TYR A 165 15.36 -16.43 -18.84
C TYR A 165 15.85 -17.24 -17.63
N ARG A 166 15.24 -17.06 -16.46
CA ARG A 166 15.59 -17.80 -15.26
C ARG A 166 14.89 -19.16 -15.29
N ARG A 167 15.65 -20.22 -15.49
CA ARG A 167 15.15 -21.57 -15.16
C ARG A 167 14.75 -21.56 -13.68
N PRO A 168 13.63 -22.19 -13.30
CA PRO A 168 13.28 -22.33 -11.90
C PRO A 168 14.50 -22.90 -11.17
N SER A 169 15.02 -22.19 -10.19
CA SER A 169 16.08 -22.69 -9.34
C SER A 169 15.45 -23.78 -8.48
N ASN A 170 15.71 -25.03 -8.81
CA ASN A 170 15.56 -26.09 -7.83
C ASN A 170 16.56 -25.79 -6.70
N SER A 171 16.10 -25.03 -5.72
CA SER A 171 16.80 -24.88 -4.46
C SER A 171 16.59 -26.17 -3.68
N ASN A 172 17.36 -27.22 -4.03
CA ASN A 172 17.82 -28.32 -3.20
C ASN A 172 18.21 -29.46 -4.10
N SER A 173 19.45 -29.54 -4.47
CA SER A 173 20.18 -30.79 -4.53
C SER A 173 21.59 -30.61 -5.07
N GLU A 174 22.52 -30.30 -4.20
CA GLU A 174 23.79 -30.95 -4.27
C GLU A 174 23.71 -32.17 -3.31
N LYS A 175 23.59 -33.30 -3.90
CA LYS A 175 23.94 -34.70 -3.52
C LYS A 175 22.76 -35.65 -3.77
N ASP A 176 22.82 -36.39 -4.83
CA ASP A 176 23.09 -37.82 -4.85
C ASP A 176 22.83 -38.38 -6.24
N THR A 177 23.87 -39.09 -6.69
CA THR A 177 23.87 -40.01 -7.82
C THR A 177 22.85 -41.13 -7.59
N ASP A 178 22.24 -41.56 -8.72
CA ASP A 178 21.46 -42.78 -8.89
C ASP A 178 20.05 -42.86 -8.29
N SER A 179 19.07 -42.40 -9.09
CA SER A 179 17.87 -43.23 -9.32
C SER A 179 17.04 -42.68 -10.48
N LYS A 180 16.82 -43.53 -11.46
CA LYS A 180 15.85 -43.37 -12.54
C LYS A 180 14.44 -43.27 -11.95
N THR A 181 13.60 -42.44 -12.61
CA THR A 181 12.16 -42.30 -12.41
C THR A 181 11.73 -41.37 -11.27
N SER A 182 11.72 -40.07 -11.57
CA SER A 182 10.66 -39.21 -11.07
C SER A 182 10.34 -38.18 -12.16
N SER A 183 9.11 -38.21 -12.67
CA SER A 183 8.51 -37.19 -13.50
C SER A 183 8.37 -35.93 -12.67
N SER A 184 9.48 -35.17 -12.53
CA SER A 184 9.39 -33.80 -12.03
C SER A 184 8.51 -33.03 -13.00
N SER A 185 7.30 -32.69 -12.60
CA SER A 185 6.43 -31.76 -13.31
C SER A 185 7.21 -30.47 -13.54
N LYS A 186 7.77 -30.31 -14.74
CA LYS A 186 8.36 -29.06 -15.19
C LYS A 186 7.24 -28.03 -15.11
N LEU A 187 7.23 -27.20 -14.09
CA LEU A 187 6.42 -25.98 -14.06
C LEU A 187 6.73 -25.21 -15.33
N SER A 188 5.81 -25.25 -16.28
CA SER A 188 5.97 -24.55 -17.55
C SER A 188 6.06 -23.07 -17.25
N LEU A 189 7.15 -22.44 -17.69
CA LEU A 189 7.34 -20.97 -17.64
C LEU A 189 6.53 -20.27 -18.74
N ASP A 190 5.65 -20.98 -19.43
CA ASP A 190 4.83 -20.39 -20.46
C ASP A 190 3.79 -19.43 -19.86
N PRO A 191 3.54 -18.31 -20.52
CA PRO A 191 2.48 -17.42 -20.12
C PRO A 191 1.10 -18.11 -20.14
N VAL A 192 0.31 -17.90 -19.09
CA VAL A 192 -0.98 -18.54 -18.93
C VAL A 192 -2.09 -17.49 -18.90
N ARG A 193 -3.19 -17.73 -19.62
CA ARG A 193 -4.41 -16.94 -19.53
C ARG A 193 -5.37 -17.58 -18.53
N ILE A 194 -5.77 -16.81 -17.52
CA ILE A 194 -6.70 -17.22 -16.48
C ILE A 194 -8.01 -16.47 -16.71
N LYS A 195 -9.12 -17.17 -16.89
CA LYS A 195 -10.43 -16.53 -17.03
C LYS A 195 -10.84 -15.84 -15.73
N SER A 196 -11.18 -14.55 -15.78
CA SER A 196 -11.62 -13.79 -14.59
C SER A 196 -13.14 -13.89 -14.36
N HIS A 197 -13.91 -14.32 -15.38
CA HIS A 197 -15.38 -14.34 -15.35
C HIS A 197 -16.03 -12.97 -15.10
N GLY A 198 -15.39 -11.90 -15.50
CA GLY A 198 -15.82 -10.52 -15.41
C GLY A 198 -14.69 -9.58 -15.77
N PHE A 199 -15.00 -8.30 -15.85
CA PHE A 199 -14.04 -7.25 -16.13
C PHE A 199 -13.32 -6.83 -14.87
N ILE A 200 -12.02 -6.61 -14.93
CA ILE A 200 -11.19 -6.20 -13.80
C ILE A 200 -10.76 -4.75 -14.03
N GLU A 201 -11.30 -3.84 -13.25
CA GLU A 201 -11.00 -2.40 -13.33
C GLU A 201 -9.92 -1.96 -12.34
N GLN A 202 -9.62 -2.78 -11.35
CA GLN A 202 -8.70 -2.48 -10.27
C GLN A 202 -7.44 -3.32 -10.41
N GLN A 203 -6.30 -2.75 -10.02
CA GLN A 203 -5.07 -3.53 -9.91
C GLN A 203 -5.29 -4.71 -8.95
N PRO A 204 -4.86 -5.92 -9.30
CA PRO A 204 -4.86 -7.04 -8.39
C PRO A 204 -4.11 -6.71 -7.09
N SER A 205 -4.49 -7.35 -6.00
CA SER A 205 -3.88 -7.18 -4.69
C SER A 205 -3.11 -8.43 -4.28
N ARG A 206 -2.03 -8.27 -3.51
CA ARG A 206 -1.33 -9.40 -2.92
C ARG A 206 -2.19 -10.04 -1.84
N PHE A 207 -2.23 -11.36 -1.78
CA PHE A 207 -2.94 -12.15 -0.77
C PHE A 207 -2.01 -13.27 -0.29
N GLY A 208 -1.35 -13.06 0.84
CA GLY A 208 -0.25 -13.93 1.26
C GLY A 208 0.83 -14.05 0.19
N GLU A 209 1.10 -15.27 -0.25
CA GLU A 209 2.01 -15.57 -1.37
C GLU A 209 1.28 -15.62 -2.73
N GLY A 210 -0.03 -15.37 -2.73
CA GLY A 210 -0.90 -15.41 -3.89
C GLY A 210 -1.34 -14.04 -4.38
N VAL A 211 -2.32 -14.05 -5.25
CA VAL A 211 -2.94 -12.88 -5.87
C VAL A 211 -4.45 -12.91 -5.76
N LEU A 212 -5.04 -11.76 -5.49
CA LEU A 212 -6.48 -11.52 -5.44
C LEU A 212 -6.89 -10.50 -6.48
N TRP A 213 -8.01 -10.72 -7.16
CA TRP A 213 -8.70 -9.69 -7.92
C TRP A 213 -10.21 -9.77 -7.73
N CYS A 214 -10.87 -8.65 -8.01
CA CYS A 214 -12.32 -8.57 -8.03
C CYS A 214 -12.81 -8.15 -9.41
N THR A 215 -13.95 -8.68 -9.83
CA THR A 215 -14.58 -8.35 -11.12
C THR A 215 -15.78 -7.44 -10.93
N ASP A 216 -16.20 -6.79 -12.02
CA ASP A 216 -17.43 -5.98 -12.12
C ASP A 216 -18.72 -6.73 -11.72
N TYR A 217 -18.71 -8.07 -11.74
CA TYR A 217 -19.83 -8.92 -11.29
C TYR A 217 -19.72 -9.35 -9.82
N GLY A 218 -18.87 -8.72 -9.01
CA GLY A 218 -18.72 -9.07 -7.61
C GLY A 218 -18.03 -10.41 -7.35
N ARG A 219 -17.29 -10.95 -8.32
CA ARG A 219 -16.52 -12.17 -8.11
C ARG A 219 -15.15 -11.82 -7.55
N LEU A 220 -14.87 -12.28 -6.35
CA LEU A 220 -13.53 -12.33 -5.76
C LEU A 220 -12.85 -13.63 -6.21
N THR A 221 -11.67 -13.53 -6.78
CA THR A 221 -10.86 -14.70 -7.16
C THR A 221 -9.49 -14.58 -6.49
N VAL A 222 -9.11 -15.63 -5.79
CA VAL A 222 -7.78 -15.79 -5.18
C VAL A 222 -7.06 -16.92 -5.90
N ILE A 223 -5.79 -16.71 -6.21
CA ILE A 223 -4.89 -17.74 -6.72
C ILE A 223 -3.69 -17.80 -5.80
N GLU A 224 -3.43 -18.98 -5.24
CA GLU A 224 -2.30 -19.26 -4.36
C GLU A 224 -1.40 -20.35 -4.94
N PRO A 225 -0.08 -20.31 -4.64
CA PRO A 225 0.80 -21.42 -4.95
C PRO A 225 0.37 -22.69 -4.21
N ALA A 226 0.40 -23.83 -4.89
CA ALA A 226 0.16 -25.15 -4.32
C ALA A 226 1.36 -26.05 -4.60
N GLU A 227 1.42 -27.22 -3.95
CA GLU A 227 2.51 -28.21 -4.15
C GLU A 227 2.65 -28.59 -5.62
N GLU A 228 1.51 -28.75 -6.32
CA GLU A 228 1.46 -29.02 -7.76
C GLU A 228 0.77 -27.88 -8.51
N GLY A 229 1.50 -26.75 -8.76
CA GLY A 229 0.99 -25.65 -9.59
C GLY A 229 0.37 -24.52 -8.79
N TRP A 230 -0.94 -24.36 -8.82
CA TRP A 230 -1.67 -23.29 -8.13
C TRP A 230 -3.12 -23.70 -7.87
N GLU A 231 -3.65 -23.22 -6.74
CA GLU A 231 -5.05 -23.37 -6.37
C GLU A 231 -5.83 -22.09 -6.66
N ARG A 232 -7.11 -22.26 -7.02
CA ARG A 232 -8.03 -21.17 -7.30
C ARG A 232 -9.22 -21.25 -6.39
N HIS A 233 -9.46 -20.17 -5.63
CA HIS A 233 -10.63 -20.00 -4.80
C HIS A 233 -11.47 -18.84 -5.29
N GLU A 234 -12.79 -19.03 -5.33
CA GLU A 234 -13.73 -18.01 -5.79
C GLU A 234 -14.80 -17.77 -4.75
N PHE A 235 -15.17 -16.52 -4.61
CA PHE A 235 -16.28 -16.09 -3.78
C PHE A 235 -17.11 -15.04 -4.52
N PHE A 236 -18.41 -14.99 -4.23
CA PHE A 236 -19.30 -14.00 -4.80
C PHE A 236 -19.72 -13.00 -3.73
N LEU A 237 -19.46 -11.72 -3.99
CA LEU A 237 -20.15 -10.64 -3.31
C LEU A 237 -21.59 -10.60 -3.82
N HIS A 238 -22.54 -10.14 -3.00
CA HIS A 238 -23.93 -10.05 -3.42
C HIS A 238 -24.20 -8.93 -4.42
N ASP A 239 -23.21 -8.06 -4.63
CA ASP A 239 -23.31 -6.92 -5.50
C ASP A 239 -21.92 -6.52 -6.02
N ASN A 240 -21.88 -5.56 -6.94
CA ASN A 240 -20.64 -5.09 -7.53
C ASN A 240 -19.71 -4.46 -6.47
N PRO A 241 -18.41 -4.73 -6.53
CA PRO A 241 -17.46 -4.05 -5.66
C PRO A 241 -17.39 -2.57 -6.02
N ASN A 242 -17.45 -1.74 -5.03
CA ASN A 242 -17.36 -0.30 -5.21
C ASN A 242 -15.96 0.19 -4.79
N GLY A 243 -14.95 -0.05 -5.61
CA GLY A 243 -13.58 0.37 -5.38
C GLY A 243 -12.62 -0.77 -5.03
N PRO A 244 -11.37 -0.44 -4.70
CA PRO A 244 -10.35 -1.42 -4.41
C PRO A 244 -10.62 -2.11 -3.08
N VAL A 245 -10.39 -3.42 -3.04
CA VAL A 245 -10.40 -4.20 -1.81
C VAL A 245 -9.19 -3.85 -0.95
N ALA A 246 -9.36 -3.86 0.38
CA ALA A 246 -8.24 -3.79 1.30
C ALA A 246 -7.83 -5.20 1.72
N VAL A 247 -6.54 -5.48 1.66
CA VAL A 247 -5.99 -6.80 2.01
C VAL A 247 -4.89 -6.60 3.04
N ARG A 248 -4.93 -7.42 4.09
CA ARG A 248 -3.83 -7.58 5.05
C ARG A 248 -3.59 -9.06 5.26
N ASP A 249 -2.40 -9.51 4.88
CA ASP A 249 -2.04 -10.94 4.90
C ASP A 249 -3.05 -11.79 4.12
N LYS A 250 -3.87 -12.54 4.81
CA LYS A 250 -4.92 -13.41 4.27
C LYS A 250 -6.33 -13.00 4.70
N VAL A 251 -6.52 -11.71 5.01
CA VAL A 251 -7.81 -11.11 5.33
C VAL A 251 -8.17 -10.08 4.26
N ILE A 252 -9.40 -10.15 3.75
CA ILE A 252 -9.93 -9.28 2.70
C ILE A 252 -11.09 -8.46 3.26
N PHE A 253 -11.09 -7.18 2.97
CA PHE A 253 -12.23 -6.28 3.20
C PHE A 253 -12.71 -5.73 1.87
N ALA A 254 -14.01 -5.84 1.62
CA ALA A 254 -14.62 -5.34 0.39
C ALA A 254 -15.88 -4.55 0.70
N ALA A 255 -16.11 -3.46 -0.03
CA ALA A 255 -17.36 -2.73 -0.04
C ALA A 255 -18.04 -2.85 -1.39
N THR A 256 -19.38 -2.94 -1.39
CA THR A 256 -20.18 -3.03 -2.62
C THR A 256 -20.92 -1.72 -2.89
N GLU A 257 -21.45 -1.57 -4.11
CA GLU A 257 -22.24 -0.40 -4.52
C GLU A 257 -23.48 -0.18 -3.66
N LYS A 258 -24.08 -1.26 -3.16
CA LYS A 258 -25.23 -1.18 -2.23
C LYS A 258 -24.84 -0.89 -0.77
N GLY A 259 -23.58 -0.59 -0.52
CA GLY A 259 -23.11 -0.27 0.81
C GLY A 259 -22.87 -1.48 1.71
N GLU A 260 -22.73 -2.68 1.15
CA GLU A 260 -22.37 -3.85 1.92
C GLU A 260 -20.86 -3.88 2.18
N LEU A 261 -20.47 -3.87 3.45
CA LEU A 261 -19.09 -4.03 3.90
C LEU A 261 -18.89 -5.46 4.39
N THR A 262 -17.89 -6.16 3.87
CA THR A 262 -17.66 -7.57 4.12
C THR A 262 -16.22 -7.86 4.49
N ARG A 263 -16.02 -8.86 5.34
CA ARG A 263 -14.70 -9.40 5.69
C ARG A 263 -14.63 -10.89 5.37
N PHE A 264 -13.58 -11.26 4.68
CA PHE A 264 -13.27 -12.65 4.38
C PHE A 264 -11.91 -13.01 4.97
N GLU A 265 -11.77 -14.26 5.37
CA GLU A 265 -10.52 -14.86 5.82
C GLU A 265 -10.21 -16.10 5.00
N ASP A 266 -8.92 -16.40 4.91
CA ASP A 266 -8.46 -17.69 4.42
C ASP A 266 -8.91 -18.82 5.35
N ALA A 267 -9.42 -19.88 4.78
CA ALA A 267 -9.85 -21.08 5.49
C ALA A 267 -9.39 -22.31 4.71
N THR A 268 -9.35 -23.47 5.38
CA THR A 268 -8.87 -24.75 4.83
C THR A 268 -9.49 -25.16 3.49
N ARG A 269 -10.62 -24.56 3.11
CA ARG A 269 -11.35 -24.86 1.86
C ARG A 269 -11.66 -23.61 1.05
N GLY A 270 -10.80 -22.58 1.12
CA GLY A 270 -10.99 -21.32 0.42
C GLY A 270 -11.40 -20.17 1.34
N LEU A 271 -11.98 -19.11 0.79
CA LEU A 271 -12.35 -17.93 1.54
C LEU A 271 -13.61 -18.18 2.37
N ARG A 272 -13.58 -17.77 3.64
CA ARG A 272 -14.72 -17.79 4.56
C ARG A 272 -15.19 -16.38 4.85
N LEU A 273 -16.49 -16.10 4.65
CA LEU A 273 -17.12 -14.87 5.11
C LEU A 273 -17.16 -14.88 6.65
N THR A 274 -16.52 -13.91 7.28
CA THR A 274 -16.45 -13.80 8.75
C THR A 274 -17.57 -12.91 9.27
N TRP A 275 -17.74 -11.74 8.66
CA TRP A 275 -18.83 -10.84 8.98
C TRP A 275 -19.25 -10.02 7.75
N ARG A 276 -20.47 -9.51 7.83
CA ARG A 276 -21.10 -8.63 6.86
C ARG A 276 -21.84 -7.53 7.59
N PHE A 277 -21.67 -6.31 7.13
CA PHE A 277 -22.32 -5.13 7.68
C PHE A 277 -22.94 -4.32 6.55
N LEU A 278 -24.19 -3.89 6.72
CA LEU A 278 -24.83 -2.99 5.76
C LEU A 278 -24.57 -1.55 6.22
N LEU A 279 -23.87 -0.79 5.40
CA LEU A 279 -23.73 0.65 5.58
C LEU A 279 -25.11 1.29 5.35
N GLU A 280 -25.46 2.27 6.17
CA GLU A 280 -26.77 2.96 6.10
C GLU A 280 -26.95 3.84 4.84
N THR A 281 -26.08 3.68 3.84
CA THR A 281 -25.97 4.56 2.70
C THR A 281 -26.08 3.77 1.40
N SER A 282 -26.89 4.26 0.46
CA SER A 282 -26.80 3.85 -0.93
C SER A 282 -25.66 4.64 -1.59
N LEU A 283 -24.61 3.93 -1.98
CA LEU A 283 -23.53 4.53 -2.76
C LEU A 283 -24.03 4.73 -4.18
N HIS A 284 -24.26 5.98 -4.57
CA HIS A 284 -24.71 6.29 -5.92
C HIS A 284 -23.62 5.96 -6.95
N PRO A 285 -23.95 5.35 -8.11
CA PRO A 285 -22.97 4.94 -9.13
C PRO A 285 -22.16 6.11 -9.72
N ASN A 286 -22.62 7.36 -9.54
CA ASN A 286 -21.94 8.57 -10.05
C ASN A 286 -20.95 9.17 -9.04
N MET A 287 -20.80 8.58 -7.86
CA MET A 287 -19.86 9.07 -6.85
C MET A 287 -18.45 8.53 -7.04
N PRO A 288 -17.44 9.28 -6.52
CA PRO A 288 -16.10 8.72 -6.41
C PRO A 288 -16.17 7.37 -5.70
N ARG A 289 -15.56 6.35 -6.28
CA ARG A 289 -15.54 4.99 -5.72
C ARG A 289 -15.07 5.04 -4.27
N PRO A 290 -15.78 4.41 -3.32
CA PRO A 290 -15.40 4.43 -1.94
C PRO A 290 -14.00 3.83 -1.79
N GLN A 291 -13.20 4.55 -1.04
CA GLN A 291 -11.89 4.06 -0.65
C GLN A 291 -12.03 3.29 0.66
N ILE A 292 -11.37 2.15 0.72
CA ILE A 292 -11.19 1.38 1.94
C ILE A 292 -9.73 1.45 2.33
N MET A 293 -9.44 1.80 3.57
CA MET A 293 -8.09 1.78 4.13
C MET A 293 -8.10 1.07 5.48
N LEU A 294 -7.23 0.10 5.64
CA LEU A 294 -7.02 -0.59 6.91
C LEU A 294 -5.80 0.00 7.60
N HIS A 295 -6.00 0.46 8.83
CA HIS A 295 -4.92 0.90 9.70
C HIS A 295 -5.07 0.23 11.06
N ASN A 296 -4.10 -0.60 11.43
CA ASN A 296 -4.18 -1.46 12.61
C ASN A 296 -5.50 -2.28 12.63
N GLU A 297 -6.32 -2.14 13.66
CA GLU A 297 -7.63 -2.79 13.80
C GLU A 297 -8.80 -1.89 13.38
N THR A 298 -8.52 -0.76 12.73
CA THR A 298 -9.54 0.18 12.26
C THR A 298 -9.66 0.11 10.74
N LEU A 299 -10.86 -0.17 10.26
CA LEU A 299 -11.22 -0.16 8.86
C LEU A 299 -11.90 1.16 8.53
N LEU A 300 -11.25 1.99 7.73
CA LEU A 300 -11.73 3.29 7.28
C LEU A 300 -12.43 3.14 5.94
N VAL A 301 -13.61 3.70 5.82
CA VAL A 301 -14.43 3.64 4.60
C VAL A 301 -14.91 5.04 4.22
N SER A 302 -14.58 5.47 3.01
CA SER A 302 -15.16 6.68 2.44
C SER A 302 -16.57 6.38 1.92
N LEU A 303 -17.55 7.14 2.40
CA LEU A 303 -18.99 6.98 2.05
C LEU A 303 -19.43 8.01 1.00
N GLY A 304 -18.50 8.62 0.27
CA GLY A 304 -18.80 9.68 -0.69
C GLY A 304 -19.37 10.93 -0.01
N GLU A 305 -20.57 11.38 -0.41
CA GLU A 305 -21.21 12.58 0.15
C GLU A 305 -21.57 12.45 1.63
N GLU A 306 -21.67 11.23 2.15
CA GLU A 306 -21.99 11.00 3.55
C GLU A 306 -20.79 11.03 4.48
N GLY A 307 -19.61 11.27 3.92
CA GLY A 307 -18.38 11.45 4.67
C GLY A 307 -17.55 10.18 4.85
N ILE A 308 -16.98 9.99 6.01
CA ILE A 308 -16.07 8.90 6.34
C ILE A 308 -16.58 8.18 7.57
N ALA A 309 -16.52 6.85 7.56
CA ALA A 309 -16.80 6.01 8.72
C ALA A 309 -15.59 5.14 9.07
N ALA A 310 -15.44 4.87 10.36
CA ALA A 310 -14.50 3.88 10.87
C ALA A 310 -15.25 2.70 11.47
N HIS A 311 -14.76 1.51 11.17
CA HIS A 311 -15.28 0.25 11.67
C HIS A 311 -14.18 -0.55 12.35
N ASN A 312 -14.53 -1.34 13.33
CA ASN A 312 -13.63 -2.33 13.91
C ASN A 312 -13.41 -3.45 12.89
N ALA A 313 -12.15 -3.69 12.50
CA ALA A 313 -11.82 -4.68 11.47
C ALA A 313 -12.16 -6.12 11.88
N SER A 314 -12.22 -6.44 13.18
CA SER A 314 -12.47 -7.79 13.66
C SER A 314 -13.94 -8.18 13.63
N ASN A 315 -14.86 -7.26 13.98
CA ASN A 315 -16.30 -7.54 14.11
C ASN A 315 -17.21 -6.69 13.21
N GLY A 316 -16.67 -5.69 12.47
CA GLY A 316 -17.42 -4.82 11.58
C GLY A 316 -18.22 -3.70 12.27
N GLU A 317 -18.18 -3.61 13.59
CA GLU A 317 -18.92 -2.61 14.37
C GLU A 317 -18.42 -1.20 14.03
N ARG A 318 -19.37 -0.26 13.84
CA ARG A 318 -19.01 1.14 13.55
C ARG A 318 -18.50 1.83 14.82
N LEU A 319 -17.28 2.33 14.75
CA LEU A 319 -16.63 3.09 15.83
C LEU A 319 -17.08 4.54 15.83
N TRP A 320 -17.05 5.19 14.66
CA TRP A 320 -17.48 6.56 14.47
C TRP A 320 -17.83 6.86 13.00
N LYS A 321 -18.49 7.99 12.76
CA LYS A 321 -18.77 8.57 11.43
C LYS A 321 -18.58 10.07 11.50
N THR A 322 -17.98 10.66 10.47
CA THR A 322 -17.86 12.12 10.28
C THR A 322 -18.47 12.51 8.93
N SER A 323 -18.96 13.73 8.83
CA SER A 323 -19.48 14.30 7.57
C SER A 323 -18.38 14.79 6.62
N LEU A 324 -17.12 14.73 7.01
CA LEU A 324 -16.02 15.16 6.16
C LEU A 324 -15.92 14.26 4.93
N GLN A 325 -15.97 14.87 3.75
CA GLN A 325 -15.82 14.19 2.47
C GLN A 325 -14.41 14.39 1.95
N GLY A 326 -13.76 13.32 1.50
CA GLY A 326 -12.40 13.44 1.01
C GLY A 326 -11.80 12.13 0.53
N THR A 327 -10.65 12.26 -0.12
CA THR A 327 -9.81 11.15 -0.58
C THR A 327 -8.76 10.85 0.48
N PHE A 328 -8.60 9.59 0.85
CA PHE A 328 -7.58 9.17 1.82
C PHE A 328 -6.18 9.39 1.26
N LEU A 329 -5.32 10.04 2.03
CA LEU A 329 -3.92 10.23 1.71
C LEU A 329 -3.05 9.22 2.45
N ALA A 330 -3.05 9.26 3.77
CA ALA A 330 -2.26 8.36 4.62
C ALA A 330 -2.80 8.32 6.05
N CYS A 331 -2.50 7.26 6.77
CA CYS A 331 -2.59 7.25 8.23
C CYS A 331 -1.20 7.55 8.82
N ILE A 332 -1.14 8.51 9.73
CA ILE A 332 0.09 8.92 10.41
C ILE A 332 -0.20 8.95 11.91
N GLY A 333 0.45 8.06 12.66
CA GLY A 333 0.20 7.93 14.09
C GLY A 333 -1.28 7.69 14.41
N SER A 334 -1.91 8.63 15.13
CA SER A 334 -3.33 8.57 15.54
C SER A 334 -4.28 9.30 14.58
N HIS A 335 -3.83 9.73 13.41
CA HIS A 335 -4.62 10.52 12.47
C HIS A 335 -4.73 9.89 11.08
N LEU A 336 -5.94 9.97 10.51
CA LEU A 336 -6.17 9.81 9.08
C LEU A 336 -6.04 11.19 8.41
N TRP A 337 -5.22 11.27 7.39
CA TRP A 337 -5.09 12.47 6.56
C TRP A 337 -5.87 12.29 5.26
N CYS A 338 -6.71 13.27 4.94
CA CYS A 338 -7.57 13.27 3.76
C CYS A 338 -7.39 14.55 2.95
N TYR A 339 -7.50 14.42 1.63
CA TYR A 339 -7.68 15.54 0.73
C TYR A 339 -9.19 15.81 0.61
N ASP A 340 -9.68 16.90 1.21
CA ASP A 340 -11.11 17.17 1.31
C ASP A 340 -11.66 17.92 0.07
N ILE A 341 -12.99 17.99 -0.03
CA ILE A 341 -13.68 18.67 -1.14
C ILE A 341 -13.47 20.19 -1.15
N MET A 342 -12.97 20.77 -0.04
CA MET A 342 -12.63 22.20 0.07
C MET A 342 -11.18 22.48 -0.36
N ASN A 343 -10.51 21.51 -1.00
CA ASN A 343 -9.10 21.58 -1.37
C ASN A 343 -8.17 21.80 -0.16
N ARG A 344 -8.43 21.14 0.94
CA ARG A 344 -7.58 21.14 2.14
C ARG A 344 -7.05 19.72 2.40
N ILE A 345 -5.93 19.64 3.07
CA ILE A 345 -5.43 18.39 3.64
C ILE A 345 -5.83 18.41 5.12
N THR A 346 -6.78 17.58 5.49
CA THR A 346 -7.40 17.59 6.82
C THR A 346 -7.02 16.33 7.59
N ALA A 347 -6.63 16.53 8.86
CA ALA A 347 -6.37 15.47 9.82
C ALA A 347 -7.64 15.11 10.60
N ILE A 348 -7.97 13.82 10.63
CA ILE A 348 -9.08 13.24 11.38
C ILE A 348 -8.50 12.32 12.44
N ARG A 349 -8.87 12.50 13.70
CA ARG A 349 -8.45 11.58 14.76
C ARG A 349 -9.08 10.20 14.57
N LEU A 350 -8.26 9.16 14.62
CA LEU A 350 -8.72 7.77 14.43
C LEU A 350 -9.60 7.25 15.57
N ILE A 351 -9.55 7.88 16.76
CA ILE A 351 -10.29 7.43 17.93
C ILE A 351 -11.77 7.83 17.91
N ASP A 352 -12.08 9.02 17.38
CA ASP A 352 -13.43 9.60 17.47
C ASP A 352 -13.93 10.27 16.18
N GLY A 353 -13.11 10.32 15.12
CA GLY A 353 -13.48 10.89 13.83
C GLY A 353 -13.57 12.43 13.80
N GLN A 354 -13.05 13.12 14.81
CA GLN A 354 -13.06 14.58 14.87
C GLN A 354 -11.93 15.17 14.02
N GLU A 355 -12.23 16.29 13.35
CA GLU A 355 -11.21 17.09 12.67
C GLU A 355 -10.30 17.74 13.72
N ASP A 356 -9.00 17.56 13.59
CA ASP A 356 -8.01 18.07 14.53
C ASP A 356 -7.19 19.22 13.94
N ALA A 357 -6.81 19.12 12.69
CA ALA A 357 -6.01 20.12 12.00
C ALA A 357 -6.24 20.08 10.49
N TRP A 358 -5.85 21.15 9.82
CA TRP A 358 -5.84 21.18 8.35
C TRP A 358 -4.73 22.11 7.85
N LEU A 359 -4.31 21.87 6.60
CA LEU A 359 -3.33 22.70 5.89
C LEU A 359 -3.77 22.89 4.42
N CYS A 360 -3.29 23.99 3.81
CA CYS A 360 -3.51 24.24 2.40
C CYS A 360 -2.51 23.47 1.56
N PRO A 361 -2.95 22.69 0.55
CA PRO A 361 -2.03 21.90 -0.28
C PRO A 361 -1.24 22.78 -1.29
N GLY A 362 -1.59 24.03 -1.49
CA GLY A 362 -0.96 24.90 -2.49
C GLY A 362 -1.11 24.34 -3.92
N PRO A 363 -0.01 24.11 -4.66
CA PRO A 363 -0.05 23.60 -6.05
C PRO A 363 -0.35 22.09 -6.15
N PHE A 364 -0.41 21.38 -5.03
CA PHE A 364 -0.60 19.94 -5.00
C PHE A 364 -2.08 19.57 -5.08
N THR A 365 -2.55 19.29 -6.30
CA THR A 365 -3.97 19.01 -6.57
C THR A 365 -4.25 17.54 -6.91
N ILE A 366 -3.23 16.70 -6.94
CA ILE A 366 -3.39 15.26 -7.17
C ILE A 366 -3.35 14.56 -5.81
N PRO A 367 -4.47 13.99 -5.34
CA PRO A 367 -4.48 13.20 -4.12
C PRO A 367 -3.76 11.87 -4.36
N VAL A 368 -2.76 11.57 -3.54
CA VAL A 368 -1.98 10.34 -3.61
C VAL A 368 -2.25 9.50 -2.37
N THR A 369 -2.88 8.33 -2.56
CA THR A 369 -3.13 7.42 -1.45
C THR A 369 -1.88 6.59 -1.15
N ASN A 370 -1.32 6.78 0.03
CA ASN A 370 -0.17 6.02 0.52
C ASN A 370 -0.61 5.07 1.65
N ARG A 371 -0.58 3.78 1.36
CA ARG A 371 -0.93 2.70 2.31
C ARG A 371 0.30 1.99 2.87
N SER A 372 1.49 2.35 2.39
CA SER A 372 2.72 1.61 2.64
C SER A 372 3.63 2.25 3.68
N SER A 373 3.42 3.53 3.99
CA SER A 373 4.25 4.25 4.96
C SER A 373 3.47 5.40 5.62
N GLU A 374 3.94 5.85 6.78
CA GLU A 374 3.40 7.01 7.50
C GLU A 374 3.88 8.33 6.89
N ARG A 375 3.58 8.53 5.60
CA ARG A 375 3.94 9.74 4.84
C ARG A 375 2.80 10.19 3.97
N ILE A 376 2.58 11.50 3.90
CA ILE A 376 1.70 12.10 2.91
C ILE A 376 2.56 12.44 1.70
N ILE A 377 2.24 11.86 0.57
CA ILE A 377 2.85 12.21 -0.71
C ILE A 377 1.94 13.21 -1.40
N LEU A 378 2.49 14.36 -1.71
CA LEU A 378 1.81 15.44 -2.40
C LEU A 378 2.29 15.53 -3.84
N ALA A 379 1.39 15.78 -4.77
CA ALA A 379 1.73 15.85 -6.17
C ALA A 379 0.96 16.93 -6.91
N SER A 380 1.64 17.60 -7.82
CA SER A 380 1.04 18.56 -8.74
C SER A 380 1.01 18.01 -10.18
N PRO A 381 0.04 18.43 -11.01
CA PRO A 381 0.02 18.06 -12.42
C PRO A 381 1.24 18.52 -13.21
N ARG A 382 1.97 19.51 -12.70
CA ARG A 382 3.21 20.02 -13.31
C ARG A 382 4.47 19.28 -12.87
N GLY A 383 4.32 18.19 -12.09
CA GLY A 383 5.42 17.31 -11.70
C GLY A 383 6.18 17.74 -10.44
N LEU A 384 5.64 18.67 -9.65
CA LEU A 384 6.18 18.92 -8.32
C LEU A 384 5.67 17.83 -7.39
N LEU A 385 6.58 17.17 -6.67
CA LEU A 385 6.29 16.17 -5.66
C LEU A 385 6.87 16.60 -4.32
N ALA A 386 6.18 16.30 -3.23
CA ALA A 386 6.68 16.50 -1.87
C ALA A 386 6.27 15.36 -0.94
N SER A 387 7.03 15.15 0.12
CA SER A 387 6.72 14.21 1.20
C SER A 387 6.63 14.94 2.53
N LEU A 388 5.56 14.68 3.26
CA LEU A 388 5.38 15.10 4.64
C LEU A 388 5.43 13.88 5.55
N ARG A 389 6.13 14.01 6.67
CA ARG A 389 6.24 12.97 7.69
C ARG A 389 5.89 13.51 9.09
N PRO A 390 5.63 12.64 10.07
CA PRO A 390 5.45 13.07 11.45
C PRO A 390 6.69 13.84 11.95
N ARG A 391 6.47 14.92 12.71
CA ARG A 391 7.55 15.63 13.37
C ARG A 391 8.08 14.78 14.52
N VAL A 392 9.36 14.45 14.50
CA VAL A 392 10.04 13.76 15.60
C VAL A 392 10.45 14.81 16.63
N ILE A 393 9.71 14.91 17.72
CA ILE A 393 10.06 15.79 18.84
C ILE A 393 11.19 15.10 19.63
N GLY A 394 12.43 15.56 19.52
CA GLY A 394 13.53 15.06 20.34
C GLY A 394 14.88 14.81 19.67
N SER A 395 14.99 14.89 18.34
CA SER A 395 16.28 14.65 17.66
C SER A 395 17.14 15.91 17.43
N GLU A 396 16.60 17.11 17.64
CA GLU A 396 17.33 18.36 17.36
C GLU A 396 18.22 18.86 18.52
N GLN A 397 18.05 18.35 19.73
CA GLN A 397 18.90 18.81 20.86
C GLN A 397 20.27 18.13 20.95
N SER A 398 20.57 17.11 20.15
CA SER A 398 21.86 16.41 20.18
C SER A 398 22.90 16.98 19.22
N ALA A 399 22.53 17.88 18.32
CA ALA A 399 23.43 18.43 17.29
C ALA A 399 24.05 19.79 17.63
N LEU A 400 23.68 20.40 18.77
CA LEU A 400 24.18 21.72 19.19
C LEU A 400 24.97 21.71 20.52
N GLN A 401 25.68 20.62 20.81
CA GLN A 401 26.74 20.70 21.80
C GLN A 401 28.08 21.02 21.11
N PRO A 402 28.66 22.20 21.31
CA PRO A 402 30.00 22.47 20.81
C PRO A 402 30.96 21.55 21.55
N SER A 403 31.72 20.79 20.77
CA SER A 403 32.84 19.99 21.26
C SER A 403 33.88 20.89 21.90
N THR A 404 33.77 21.13 23.21
CA THR A 404 34.86 21.66 24.00
C THR A 404 35.86 20.53 24.26
N SER A 405 36.88 20.51 23.41
CA SER A 405 38.12 19.78 23.66
C SER A 405 38.79 20.35 24.92
N SER A 406 38.76 19.63 26.02
CA SER A 406 39.70 19.86 27.14
C SER A 406 40.50 18.59 27.38
N SER A 407 41.74 18.67 26.89
CA SER A 407 42.87 17.85 27.35
C SER A 407 43.14 18.09 28.83
N LYS A 408 43.23 17.01 29.61
CA LYS A 408 44.08 16.89 30.83
C LYS A 408 44.22 15.43 31.23
N THR A 409 45.41 14.92 30.95
CA THR A 409 46.50 14.50 31.85
C THR A 409 46.13 13.60 33.04
N SER A 410 46.71 12.40 32.95
CA SER A 410 47.00 11.38 33.95
C SER A 410 47.13 11.80 35.40
N ASN A 411 46.64 10.97 36.35
CA ASN A 411 47.47 10.28 37.36
C ASN A 411 46.64 9.32 38.22
N ASP A 412 47.13 8.12 38.28
CA ASP A 412 47.39 7.19 39.40
C ASP A 412 46.45 7.07 40.62
N THR A 413 46.13 5.82 40.87
CA THR A 413 46.36 5.00 42.08
C THR A 413 45.17 4.66 43.00
N LYS A 414 45.07 3.32 43.19
CA LYS A 414 44.58 2.48 44.32
C LYS A 414 43.10 2.16 44.42
N GLU A 415 42.82 0.88 44.17
CA GLU A 415 42.50 -0.23 45.11
C GLU A 415 41.57 0.14 46.28
N GLU A 416 40.37 -0.46 46.25
CA GLU A 416 39.81 -1.29 47.33
C GLU A 416 38.43 -1.87 46.94
N THR A 417 38.33 -3.19 47.10
CA THR A 417 37.15 -4.09 47.01
C THR A 417 36.70 -4.37 48.48
N PRO A 418 35.59 -5.06 48.77
CA PRO A 418 34.20 -5.01 48.32
C PRO A 418 33.19 -4.94 49.48
N ALA A 419 31.93 -4.71 49.23
CA ALA A 419 30.86 -5.05 50.16
C ALA A 419 29.52 -5.28 49.41
N GLU A 420 29.11 -6.50 49.40
CA GLU A 420 27.83 -7.09 49.86
C GLU A 420 26.50 -6.52 49.31
N SER A 421 25.83 -7.41 48.60
CA SER A 421 24.43 -7.37 48.16
C SER A 421 23.42 -7.37 49.31
N PRO A 422 22.20 -6.91 49.06
CA PRO A 422 21.06 -7.72 49.50
C PRO A 422 20.08 -8.04 48.35
N GLN A 423 19.60 -9.26 48.37
CA GLN A 423 18.53 -9.82 47.52
C GLN A 423 17.19 -9.15 47.86
N PRO A 424 16.30 -9.00 46.88
CA PRO A 424 14.89 -8.78 47.16
C PRO A 424 14.08 -10.10 47.14
N SER A 425 13.25 -10.21 48.16
CA SER A 425 12.28 -11.24 48.45
C SER A 425 11.23 -11.41 47.37
N THR A 426 10.98 -12.67 47.06
CA THR A 426 9.85 -13.19 46.30
C THR A 426 8.55 -13.10 47.08
N GLU A 427 7.60 -12.31 46.62
CA GLU A 427 6.19 -12.47 46.96
C GLU A 427 5.41 -13.07 45.77
N LYS A 428 4.74 -14.19 46.06
CA LYS A 428 3.77 -14.86 45.14
C LYS A 428 2.46 -14.09 45.18
N PRO A 429 1.79 -13.88 44.02
CA PRO A 429 0.37 -13.50 44.02
C PRO A 429 -0.51 -14.72 44.11
N GLU A 430 -1.53 -14.63 44.97
CA GLU A 430 -2.62 -15.58 45.20
C GLU A 430 -3.52 -15.73 43.97
N ALA A 431 -3.99 -16.96 43.77
CA ALA A 431 -4.89 -17.34 42.73
C ALA A 431 -6.34 -16.89 43.01
N ILE A 432 -6.93 -16.09 42.15
CA ILE A 432 -8.35 -15.74 42.16
C ILE A 432 -9.14 -16.90 41.53
N LYS A 433 -10.01 -17.51 42.30
CA LYS A 433 -11.01 -18.50 41.85
C LYS A 433 -12.05 -17.81 40.97
N VAL A 434 -12.17 -18.26 39.74
CA VAL A 434 -13.27 -17.90 38.83
C VAL A 434 -14.37 -18.95 39.00
N GLU A 435 -15.54 -18.51 39.49
CA GLU A 435 -16.79 -19.29 39.52
C GLU A 435 -17.35 -19.47 38.11
N LYS A 436 -17.76 -20.72 37.81
CA LYS A 436 -18.48 -21.09 36.58
C LYS A 436 -19.91 -20.64 36.64
N PRO A 437 -20.47 -20.01 35.59
CA PRO A 437 -21.92 -19.84 35.51
C PRO A 437 -22.62 -21.12 35.07
N THR A 438 -23.72 -21.41 35.72
CA THR A 438 -24.67 -22.52 35.52
C THR A 438 -25.47 -22.30 34.24
N PRO A 439 -25.75 -23.30 33.43
CA PRO A 439 -26.64 -23.20 32.29
C PRO A 439 -28.11 -23.33 32.70
N GLN A 440 -28.92 -22.34 32.36
CA GLN A 440 -30.38 -22.45 32.35
C GLN A 440 -30.96 -22.13 30.97
N GLY A 441 -31.88 -23.01 30.52
CA GLY A 441 -32.93 -22.60 29.61
C GLY A 441 -33.06 -23.44 28.33
N LYS A 442 -34.02 -24.31 28.35
CA LYS A 442 -34.46 -25.27 27.34
C LYS A 442 -34.87 -24.63 26.03
N ASP A 443 -34.48 -25.30 24.95
CA ASP A 443 -34.93 -25.08 23.58
C ASP A 443 -36.40 -25.44 23.42
N GLU A 444 -37.18 -24.53 22.83
CA GLU A 444 -38.39 -24.85 22.09
C GLU A 444 -38.19 -24.60 20.59
N PRO A 445 -38.64 -25.52 19.73
CA PRO A 445 -38.46 -25.38 18.29
C PRO A 445 -39.54 -24.47 17.69
N PHE A 446 -39.13 -23.38 17.05
CA PHE A 446 -40.01 -22.57 16.22
C PHE A 446 -40.32 -23.26 14.90
N ASN A 447 -41.58 -23.60 14.71
CA ASN A 447 -42.14 -24.16 13.49
C ASN A 447 -42.54 -23.01 12.54
N PHE A 448 -41.89 -22.90 11.38
CA PHE A 448 -42.33 -22.05 10.30
C PHE A 448 -42.92 -22.87 9.15
N PHE A 449 -44.21 -23.15 9.24
CA PHE A 449 -45.06 -23.41 8.07
C PHE A 449 -46.41 -22.73 8.31
N GLY A 450 -46.71 -21.74 7.45
CA GLY A 450 -48.00 -21.06 7.48
C GLY A 450 -48.20 -20.18 6.24
N LYS A 451 -48.75 -20.83 5.20
CA LYS A 451 -49.55 -20.32 4.06
C LYS A 451 -49.02 -19.11 3.28
#